data_a9f7e04f8a64d7248813cd6b75e774d4
#
_entry.id   a9f7e04f8a64d7248813cd6b75e774d4
#
_cell.length_a   1.000
_cell.length_b   1.000
_cell.length_c   1.000
_cell.angle_alpha   90.00
_cell.angle_beta   90.00
_cell.angle_gamma   90.00
#
_symmetry.space_group_name_H-M   'P 1'
#
loop_
_entity.id
_entity.type
_entity.pdbx_description
1 polymer ?
#
loop_
_entity_poly.entity_id
_entity_poly.type
_entity_poly.pdbx_seq_one_letter_code
_entity_poly.pdbx_strand_id
1 'polypeptide(L)'
;MSDSEEEEAPEEREPECLLCGRSEADPNICGEIGFVFGLCVHQFCLFFASDFTHLVHGEILNIDERDIQDAVFRAAQQRCCICGQSGATITCCERHCNLRFHLPCAKEGGCVTQFMQLYRGFCPTHSPQQAVEATPEPGTECLICMEPVEDRKTFNTLVCPACKTAWFHRDCIQEQAMCAGIIYLQCPRCRDDDTFLMDMFTMGIRMPLRGSSSVFPSPVRLELPWEENDAFAELRQRHRRCDASECLCPGGRQEAEQEGPWQLLLCSSCATEGTHRHCSGLRDTITSWECDGCAGLGTCKSQSTLVTLGLVPLGLAVGAQGGFG
;
A
#
# COMPACT_ATOMS: atom_id res chain seq x y z
N MET A 1 54.90 -30.28 23.87
CA MET A 1 53.51 -29.85 23.97
C MET A 1 53.52 -28.46 23.44
N SER A 2 53.16 -28.30 22.19
CA SER A 2 53.13 -27.01 21.47
C SER A 2 51.65 -26.61 21.41
N ASP A 3 51.32 -25.61 22.23
CA ASP A 3 50.02 -24.95 22.10
C ASP A 3 50.05 -24.12 20.82
N SER A 4 49.29 -24.56 19.83
CA SER A 4 49.00 -23.77 18.66
C SER A 4 47.82 -22.85 19.04
N GLU A 5 48.12 -21.60 19.30
CA GLU A 5 47.14 -20.53 19.35
C GLU A 5 46.58 -20.39 17.95
N GLU A 6 45.34 -20.83 17.76
CA GLU A 6 44.54 -20.51 16.58
C GLU A 6 44.17 -19.03 16.65
N GLU A 7 44.89 -18.19 15.85
CA GLU A 7 44.47 -16.82 15.59
C GLU A 7 43.13 -16.86 14.87
N GLU A 8 42.03 -16.56 15.59
CA GLU A 8 40.75 -16.27 14.99
C GLU A 8 40.92 -15.09 14.03
N ALA A 9 40.64 -15.34 12.76
CA ALA A 9 40.62 -14.28 11.76
C ALA A 9 39.62 -13.20 12.19
N PRO A 10 39.91 -11.89 12.03
CA PRO A 10 38.99 -10.84 12.38
C PRO A 10 37.68 -11.02 11.56
N GLU A 11 36.56 -11.13 12.25
CA GLU A 11 35.23 -11.08 11.62
C GLU A 11 35.16 -9.80 10.78
N GLU A 12 35.06 -9.94 9.47
CA GLU A 12 34.83 -8.81 8.56
C GLU A 12 33.45 -8.21 8.92
N ARG A 13 33.48 -7.12 9.67
CA ARG A 13 32.25 -6.38 9.97
C ARG A 13 31.65 -5.87 8.67
N GLU A 14 30.38 -6.19 8.46
CA GLU A 14 29.63 -5.64 7.33
C GLU A 14 29.69 -4.11 7.35
N PRO A 15 29.85 -3.47 6.18
CA PRO A 15 29.98 -2.02 6.11
C PRO A 15 28.71 -1.33 6.60
N GLU A 16 28.87 -0.39 7.53
CA GLU A 16 27.75 0.39 8.06
C GLU A 16 27.50 1.65 7.23
N CYS A 17 26.25 2.00 7.07
CA CYS A 17 25.84 3.24 6.41
C CYS A 17 26.28 4.45 7.25
N LEU A 18 27.10 5.34 6.68
CA LEU A 18 27.63 6.53 7.36
C LEU A 18 26.55 7.54 7.80
N LEU A 19 25.33 7.44 7.23
CA LEU A 19 24.23 8.34 7.55
C LEU A 19 23.34 7.80 8.67
N CYS A 20 22.97 6.52 8.65
CA CYS A 20 22.06 5.97 9.67
C CYS A 20 22.76 5.05 10.71
N GLY A 21 24.04 4.72 10.51
CA GLY A 21 24.83 3.90 11.41
C GLY A 21 24.42 2.43 11.47
N ARG A 22 23.72 1.92 10.44
CA ARG A 22 23.28 0.51 10.38
C ARG A 22 23.87 -0.18 9.15
N SER A 23 24.29 -1.43 9.30
CA SER A 23 24.64 -2.34 8.20
C SER A 23 23.38 -3.02 7.67
N GLU A 24 22.53 -3.50 8.59
CA GLU A 24 21.27 -4.14 8.26
C GLU A 24 20.13 -3.11 8.33
N ALA A 25 19.37 -2.99 7.23
CA ALA A 25 18.16 -2.19 7.16
C ALA A 25 17.24 -2.77 6.08
N ASP A 26 15.93 -2.61 6.24
CA ASP A 26 14.95 -3.07 5.25
C ASP A 26 15.24 -2.45 3.87
N PRO A 27 15.65 -3.25 2.86
CA PRO A 27 15.99 -2.74 1.53
C PRO A 27 14.77 -2.14 0.81
N ASN A 28 13.56 -2.52 1.20
CA ASN A 28 12.34 -1.92 0.68
C ASN A 28 12.17 -0.47 1.14
N ILE A 29 12.80 -0.08 2.25
CA ILE A 29 12.74 1.26 2.81
C ILE A 29 14.03 2.02 2.54
N CYS A 30 15.18 1.42 2.84
CA CYS A 30 16.48 2.09 2.78
C CYS A 30 17.17 1.98 1.42
N GLY A 31 16.71 1.07 0.55
CA GLY A 31 17.41 0.72 -0.68
C GLY A 31 18.67 -0.10 -0.40
N GLU A 32 19.40 -0.42 -1.46
CA GLU A 32 20.67 -1.13 -1.36
C GLU A 32 21.71 -0.28 -0.63
N ILE A 33 22.60 -0.94 0.12
CA ILE A 33 23.80 -0.30 0.66
C ILE A 33 24.89 -0.36 -0.41
N GLY A 34 25.59 0.73 -0.61
CA GLY A 34 26.62 0.81 -1.63
C GLY A 34 27.66 1.89 -1.34
N PHE A 35 28.68 1.94 -2.20
CA PHE A 35 29.78 2.91 -2.07
C PHE A 35 29.61 4.02 -3.12
N VAL A 36 29.52 5.26 -2.66
CA VAL A 36 29.50 6.46 -3.48
C VAL A 36 30.73 7.29 -3.10
N PHE A 37 31.65 7.53 -4.02
CA PHE A 37 32.97 8.14 -3.76
C PHE A 37 33.75 7.46 -2.61
N GLY A 38 33.60 6.13 -2.45
CA GLY A 38 34.22 5.39 -1.34
C GLY A 38 33.50 5.48 0.01
N LEU A 39 32.42 6.25 0.11
CA LEU A 39 31.59 6.40 1.31
C LEU A 39 30.44 5.39 1.29
N CYS A 40 30.32 4.56 2.33
CA CYS A 40 29.28 3.55 2.44
C CYS A 40 27.95 4.16 2.88
N VAL A 41 26.91 4.08 2.05
CA VAL A 41 25.59 4.66 2.34
C VAL A 41 24.47 3.81 1.76
N HIS A 42 23.30 3.78 2.42
CA HIS A 42 22.09 3.31 1.77
C HIS A 42 21.58 4.34 0.77
N GLN A 43 21.06 3.87 -0.35
CA GLN A 43 20.53 4.70 -1.43
C GLN A 43 19.54 5.77 -0.94
N PHE A 44 18.51 5.37 -0.22
CA PHE A 44 17.50 6.32 0.24
C PHE A 44 17.92 7.10 1.49
N CYS A 45 18.82 6.58 2.31
CA CYS A 45 19.42 7.41 3.35
C CYS A 45 20.14 8.63 2.77
N LEU A 46 20.82 8.45 1.63
CA LEU A 46 21.46 9.54 0.90
C LEU A 46 20.42 10.51 0.31
N PHE A 47 19.38 10.00 -0.34
CA PHE A 47 18.35 10.84 -0.98
C PHE A 47 17.56 11.69 0.02
N PHE A 48 17.26 11.14 1.19
CA PHE A 48 16.59 11.88 2.26
C PHE A 48 17.50 12.80 3.06
N ALA A 49 18.83 12.61 3.00
CA ALA A 49 19.79 13.42 3.76
C ALA A 49 20.13 14.73 3.07
N SER A 50 19.86 14.83 1.82
CA SER A 50 20.34 15.91 0.97
C SER A 50 19.22 16.91 0.67
N ASP A 51 19.53 18.18 0.85
CA ASP A 51 18.76 19.29 0.26
C ASP A 51 18.98 19.32 -1.28
N PHE A 52 19.16 18.15 -1.91
CA PHE A 52 19.41 18.03 -3.35
C PHE A 52 18.16 18.43 -4.11
N THR A 53 18.05 19.71 -4.40
CA THR A 53 16.98 20.31 -5.23
C THR A 53 17.07 19.92 -6.71
N HIS A 54 18.01 19.04 -7.08
CA HIS A 54 18.32 18.71 -8.48
C HIS A 54 18.04 17.26 -8.87
N LEU A 55 17.02 16.64 -8.29
CA LEU A 55 16.52 15.34 -8.77
C LEU A 55 15.71 15.56 -10.04
N VAL A 56 16.33 15.34 -11.20
CA VAL A 56 15.63 15.30 -12.48
C VAL A 56 15.40 13.83 -12.82
N HIS A 57 14.13 13.41 -12.93
CA HIS A 57 13.71 12.05 -13.32
C HIS A 57 14.21 10.89 -12.44
N GLY A 58 14.46 11.14 -11.14
CA GLY A 58 14.92 10.08 -10.23
C GLY A 58 16.43 9.76 -10.35
N GLU A 59 17.17 10.49 -11.16
CA GLU A 59 18.62 10.42 -11.23
C GLU A 59 19.25 11.56 -10.42
N ILE A 60 20.23 11.20 -9.61
CA ILE A 60 21.03 12.18 -8.88
C ILE A 60 22.04 12.77 -9.88
N LEU A 61 21.70 13.92 -10.44
CA LEU A 61 22.63 14.67 -11.26
C LEU A 61 23.48 15.58 -10.36
N ASN A 62 24.78 15.33 -10.37
CA ASN A 62 25.82 16.17 -9.77
C ASN A 62 25.90 16.19 -8.24
N ILE A 63 25.82 15.05 -7.57
CA ILE A 63 26.35 14.96 -6.18
C ILE A 63 27.87 14.87 -6.28
N ASP A 64 28.55 15.69 -5.54
CA ASP A 64 29.99 15.54 -5.33
C ASP A 64 30.28 14.88 -3.97
N GLU A 65 31.53 14.48 -3.77
CA GLU A 65 31.98 13.84 -2.53
C GLU A 65 31.76 14.75 -1.32
N ARG A 66 31.92 16.06 -1.48
CA ARG A 66 31.76 17.05 -0.40
C ARG A 66 30.34 17.15 0.09
N ASP A 67 29.37 17.07 -0.82
CA ASP A 67 27.95 17.11 -0.46
C ASP A 67 27.59 15.95 0.48
N ILE A 68 28.13 14.76 0.21
CA ILE A 68 27.91 13.59 1.06
C ILE A 68 28.64 13.76 2.40
N GLN A 69 29.88 14.22 2.39
CA GLN A 69 30.64 14.47 3.62
C GLN A 69 29.95 15.51 4.51
N ASP A 70 29.44 16.58 3.92
CA ASP A 70 28.69 17.62 4.63
C ASP A 70 27.36 17.06 5.20
N ALA A 71 26.66 16.20 4.45
CA ALA A 71 25.46 15.53 4.94
C ALA A 71 25.77 14.61 6.14
N VAL A 72 26.83 13.81 6.07
CA VAL A 72 27.32 12.97 7.18
C VAL A 72 27.69 13.82 8.39
N PHE A 73 28.42 14.90 8.18
CA PHE A 73 28.84 15.80 9.27
C PHE A 73 27.61 16.45 9.96
N ARG A 74 26.63 16.92 9.17
CA ARG A 74 25.38 17.47 9.72
C ARG A 74 24.58 16.40 10.48
N ALA A 75 24.47 15.18 9.92
CA ALA A 75 23.76 14.07 10.54
C ALA A 75 24.35 13.66 11.88
N ALA A 76 25.67 13.61 11.99
CA ALA A 76 26.37 13.24 13.24
C ALA A 76 26.00 14.15 14.43
N GLN A 77 25.58 15.39 14.17
CA GLN A 77 25.18 16.35 15.19
C GLN A 77 23.68 16.27 15.55
N GLN A 78 22.90 15.46 14.83
CA GLN A 78 21.46 15.40 14.97
C GLN A 78 21.02 14.08 15.58
N ARG A 79 20.13 14.15 16.56
CA ARG A 79 19.57 12.97 17.23
C ARG A 79 18.24 12.58 16.65
N CYS A 80 18.06 11.27 16.49
CA CYS A 80 16.79 10.68 16.07
C CYS A 80 15.75 10.80 17.19
N CYS A 81 14.57 11.34 16.89
CA CYS A 81 13.48 11.46 17.86
C CYS A 81 12.86 10.11 18.23
N ILE A 82 13.19 9.03 17.50
CA ILE A 82 12.67 7.68 17.74
C ILE A 82 13.65 6.87 18.60
N CYS A 83 14.89 6.64 18.12
CA CYS A 83 15.85 5.80 18.82
C CYS A 83 16.82 6.59 19.74
N GLY A 84 16.84 7.92 19.67
CA GLY A 84 17.74 8.78 20.45
C GLY A 84 19.20 8.81 19.98
N GLN A 85 19.60 7.97 19.02
CA GLN A 85 20.97 7.93 18.50
C GLN A 85 21.24 9.11 17.55
N SER A 86 22.51 9.47 17.38
CA SER A 86 22.95 10.46 16.37
C SER A 86 22.91 9.87 14.95
N GLY A 87 22.99 10.73 13.93
CA GLY A 87 22.92 10.32 12.53
C GLY A 87 21.56 10.57 11.88
N ALA A 88 20.65 11.28 12.53
CA ALA A 88 19.33 11.56 11.99
C ALA A 88 19.41 12.56 10.82
N THR A 89 19.08 12.10 9.61
CA THR A 89 19.17 12.88 8.38
C THR A 89 17.85 13.50 7.94
N ILE A 90 16.71 12.86 8.26
CA ILE A 90 15.40 13.29 7.79
C ILE A 90 14.82 14.31 8.75
N THR A 91 14.59 15.53 8.26
CA THR A 91 13.89 16.59 9.00
C THR A 91 12.40 16.57 8.65
N CYS A 92 11.53 16.73 9.65
CA CYS A 92 10.10 16.88 9.41
C CYS A 92 9.82 18.10 8.52
N CYS A 93 9.06 17.91 7.45
CA CYS A 93 8.73 18.97 6.48
C CYS A 93 7.66 19.95 6.98
N GLU A 94 7.08 19.70 8.15
CA GLU A 94 6.09 20.63 8.73
C GLU A 94 6.77 21.92 9.18
N ARG A 95 6.10 23.03 8.89
CA ARG A 95 6.62 24.36 9.22
C ARG A 95 6.85 24.50 10.72
N HIS A 96 8.06 24.94 11.11
CA HIS A 96 8.47 25.09 12.50
C HIS A 96 8.69 23.80 13.29
N CYS A 97 8.68 22.62 12.64
CA CYS A 97 9.03 21.36 13.25
C CYS A 97 10.54 21.07 13.03
N ASN A 98 11.26 20.86 14.12
CA ASN A 98 12.69 20.55 14.08
C ASN A 98 13.00 19.08 14.42
N LEU A 99 11.96 18.22 14.47
CA LEU A 99 12.16 16.80 14.73
C LEU A 99 12.85 16.14 13.54
N ARG A 100 13.82 15.30 13.89
CA ARG A 100 14.62 14.53 12.93
C ARG A 100 14.60 13.06 13.27
N PHE A 101 14.75 12.23 12.26
CA PHE A 101 14.74 10.78 12.43
C PHE A 101 15.60 10.08 11.37
N HIS A 102 15.98 8.83 11.66
CA HIS A 102 16.64 7.96 10.68
C HIS A 102 15.58 7.34 9.77
N LEU A 103 15.92 7.10 8.52
CA LEU A 103 15.04 6.38 7.60
C LEU A 103 14.66 4.99 8.14
N PRO A 104 15.60 4.15 8.63
CA PRO A 104 15.22 2.85 9.20
C PRO A 104 14.31 2.92 10.43
N CYS A 105 14.31 4.05 11.15
CA CYS A 105 13.45 4.23 12.34
C CYS A 105 12.05 4.76 11.98
N ALA A 106 11.84 5.20 10.73
CA ALA A 106 10.62 5.89 10.33
C ALA A 106 9.37 5.03 10.56
N LYS A 107 9.40 3.77 10.18
CA LYS A 107 8.28 2.84 10.31
C LYS A 107 7.89 2.60 11.77
N GLU A 108 8.85 2.26 12.62
CA GLU A 108 8.65 2.01 14.05
C GLU A 108 8.10 3.23 14.77
N GLY A 109 8.56 4.42 14.37
CA GLY A 109 8.14 5.68 14.93
C GLY A 109 6.83 6.24 14.37
N GLY A 110 6.18 5.59 13.41
CA GLY A 110 4.99 6.13 12.75
C GLY A 110 5.25 7.39 11.91
N CYS A 111 6.49 7.57 11.46
CA CYS A 111 6.88 8.62 10.53
C CYS A 111 6.51 8.26 9.11
N VAL A 112 6.09 9.23 8.32
CA VAL A 112 5.83 9.05 6.89
C VAL A 112 6.98 9.61 6.08
N THR A 113 7.48 8.81 5.13
CA THR A 113 8.53 9.19 4.16
C THR A 113 7.98 9.03 2.75
N GLN A 114 8.02 10.10 1.97
CA GLN A 114 7.52 10.13 0.59
C GLN A 114 8.70 10.02 -0.37
N PHE A 115 8.73 8.96 -1.18
CA PHE A 115 9.89 8.54 -1.99
C PHE A 115 9.96 9.17 -3.39
N MET A 116 9.10 10.12 -3.72
CA MET A 116 9.10 10.77 -5.03
C MET A 116 9.33 12.27 -4.92
N GLN A 117 9.83 12.86 -5.99
CA GLN A 117 10.11 14.29 -6.15
C GLN A 117 11.12 14.84 -5.11
N LEU A 118 10.65 15.28 -3.96
CA LEU A 118 11.45 16.01 -2.98
C LEU A 118 11.86 15.17 -1.77
N TYR A 119 11.64 13.87 -1.75
CA TYR A 119 11.97 13.00 -0.60
C TYR A 119 11.56 13.60 0.75
N ARG A 120 10.27 13.85 0.92
CA ARG A 120 9.72 14.53 2.09
C ARG A 120 9.56 13.57 3.27
N GLY A 121 9.91 14.05 4.48
CA GLY A 121 9.71 13.31 5.73
C GLY A 121 8.75 14.02 6.65
N PHE A 122 7.93 13.26 7.39
CA PHE A 122 6.99 13.77 8.38
C PHE A 122 7.13 12.97 9.68
N CYS A 123 7.29 13.66 10.80
CA CYS A 123 7.33 13.02 12.13
C CYS A 123 5.94 12.47 12.51
N PRO A 124 5.81 11.63 13.57
CA PRO A 124 4.53 11.01 13.92
C PRO A 124 3.38 12.00 14.13
N THR A 125 3.70 13.16 14.70
CA THR A 125 2.69 14.22 14.99
C THR A 125 2.19 14.90 13.72
N HIS A 126 3.02 14.97 12.68
CA HIS A 126 2.73 15.66 11.42
C HIS A 126 2.58 14.70 10.23
N SER A 127 2.52 13.40 10.51
CA SER A 127 2.26 12.38 9.49
C SER A 127 0.93 12.65 8.80
N PRO A 128 0.90 12.66 7.45
CA PRO A 128 -0.34 12.81 6.71
C PRO A 128 -1.33 11.71 7.08
N GLN A 129 -2.60 12.09 7.13
CA GLN A 129 -3.70 11.18 7.40
C GLN A 129 -4.52 11.01 6.12
N GLN A 130 -5.05 9.81 5.90
CA GLN A 130 -5.97 9.60 4.79
C GLN A 130 -7.23 10.45 4.97
N ALA A 131 -7.54 11.26 3.95
CA ALA A 131 -8.73 12.12 3.95
C ALA A 131 -10.06 11.34 3.87
N VAL A 132 -9.99 10.05 3.54
CA VAL A 132 -11.17 9.17 3.38
C VAL A 132 -11.90 9.01 4.71
N GLU A 133 -13.18 9.38 4.73
CA GLU A 133 -14.07 9.08 5.84
C GLU A 133 -14.60 7.64 5.70
N ALA A 134 -13.91 6.71 6.32
CA ALA A 134 -14.31 5.31 6.39
C ALA A 134 -13.82 4.71 7.72
N THR A 135 -14.59 3.78 8.24
CA THR A 135 -14.23 2.99 9.43
C THR A 135 -14.43 1.52 9.06
N PRO A 136 -13.47 0.64 9.37
CA PRO A 136 -13.66 -0.78 9.09
C PRO A 136 -14.78 -1.34 9.97
N GLU A 137 -15.57 -2.23 9.41
CA GLU A 137 -16.54 -2.99 10.18
C GLU A 137 -15.83 -4.01 11.09
N PRO A 138 -16.42 -4.40 12.22
CA PRO A 138 -15.82 -5.46 13.05
C PRO A 138 -15.58 -6.74 12.25
N GLY A 139 -14.36 -7.27 12.31
CA GLY A 139 -13.96 -8.45 11.54
C GLY A 139 -13.53 -8.17 10.11
N THR A 140 -13.30 -6.90 9.75
CA THR A 140 -12.70 -6.57 8.45
C THR A 140 -11.28 -7.13 8.34
N GLU A 141 -10.98 -7.75 7.22
CA GLU A 141 -9.69 -8.36 6.90
C GLU A 141 -8.93 -7.55 5.85
N CYS A 142 -7.61 -7.62 5.93
CA CYS A 142 -6.72 -7.11 4.89
C CYS A 142 -6.92 -7.89 3.60
N LEU A 143 -7.17 -7.20 2.48
CA LEU A 143 -7.41 -7.87 1.19
C LEU A 143 -6.20 -8.64 0.63
N ILE A 144 -5.02 -8.46 1.21
CA ILE A 144 -3.79 -9.09 0.71
C ILE A 144 -3.44 -10.32 1.53
N CYS A 145 -3.37 -10.22 2.86
CA CYS A 145 -2.97 -11.33 3.73
C CYS A 145 -4.16 -12.06 4.39
N MET A 146 -5.37 -11.53 4.26
CA MET A 146 -6.60 -12.08 4.87
C MET A 146 -6.61 -12.12 6.40
N GLU A 147 -5.67 -11.42 7.04
CA GLU A 147 -5.63 -11.23 8.49
C GLU A 147 -6.46 -10.01 8.90
N PRO A 148 -7.01 -9.98 10.14
CA PRO A 148 -7.81 -8.87 10.60
C PRO A 148 -7.04 -7.54 10.62
N VAL A 149 -7.68 -6.45 10.17
CA VAL A 149 -7.16 -5.09 10.33
C VAL A 149 -7.63 -4.48 11.65
N GLU A 150 -6.95 -3.41 12.07
CA GLU A 150 -7.42 -2.64 13.24
C GLU A 150 -8.80 -2.02 12.96
N ASP A 151 -9.60 -1.83 14.01
CA ASP A 151 -10.98 -1.32 13.95
C ASP A 151 -11.09 0.18 13.59
N ARG A 152 -9.99 0.80 13.20
CA ARG A 152 -9.87 2.21 12.82
C ARG A 152 -8.72 2.43 11.85
N LYS A 153 -8.72 3.56 11.16
CA LYS A 153 -7.54 4.02 10.40
C LYS A 153 -6.42 4.38 11.36
N THR A 154 -5.24 3.83 11.10
CA THR A 154 -4.02 4.10 11.85
C THR A 154 -2.87 4.27 10.88
N PHE A 155 -1.66 4.46 11.40
CA PHE A 155 -0.46 4.41 10.57
C PHE A 155 -0.33 3.06 9.84
N ASN A 156 -0.72 1.95 10.49
CA ASN A 156 -0.58 0.60 9.95
C ASN A 156 -1.79 0.13 9.12
N THR A 157 -2.94 0.79 9.22
CA THR A 157 -4.17 0.38 8.55
C THR A 157 -4.61 1.44 7.54
N LEU A 158 -4.60 1.07 6.27
CA LEU A 158 -4.93 1.93 5.14
C LEU A 158 -6.20 1.43 4.43
N VAL A 159 -6.90 2.36 3.78
CA VAL A 159 -8.12 2.07 3.02
C VAL A 159 -7.99 2.63 1.60
N CYS A 160 -8.59 1.96 0.62
CA CYS A 160 -8.67 2.52 -0.74
C CYS A 160 -9.57 3.77 -0.74
N PRO A 161 -9.09 4.94 -1.21
CA PRO A 161 -9.88 6.16 -1.23
C PRO A 161 -11.06 6.11 -2.21
N ALA A 162 -10.93 5.33 -3.28
CA ALA A 162 -11.93 5.24 -4.34
C ALA A 162 -13.13 4.37 -3.95
N CYS A 163 -12.91 3.13 -3.48
CA CYS A 163 -14.02 2.24 -3.10
C CYS A 163 -14.39 2.28 -1.62
N LYS A 164 -13.52 2.79 -0.77
CA LYS A 164 -13.71 2.94 0.69
C LYS A 164 -13.99 1.63 1.46
N THR A 165 -13.87 0.50 0.80
CA THR A 165 -14.18 -0.83 1.34
C THR A 165 -13.01 -1.81 1.31
N ALA A 166 -11.94 -1.48 0.58
CA ALA A 166 -10.73 -2.28 0.52
C ALA A 166 -9.74 -1.80 1.58
N TRP A 167 -9.47 -2.66 2.56
CA TRP A 167 -8.60 -2.38 3.69
C TRP A 167 -7.30 -3.16 3.58
N PHE A 168 -6.21 -2.56 4.03
CA PHE A 168 -4.86 -3.11 3.90
C PHE A 168 -4.03 -2.83 5.13
N HIS A 169 -3.17 -3.76 5.50
CA HIS A 169 -2.02 -3.41 6.32
C HIS A 169 -1.01 -2.63 5.49
N ARG A 170 -0.34 -1.66 6.10
CA ARG A 170 0.71 -0.87 5.46
C ARG A 170 1.79 -1.75 4.82
N ASP A 171 2.23 -2.79 5.52
CA ASP A 171 3.28 -3.69 5.03
C ASP A 171 2.82 -4.48 3.82
N CYS A 172 1.60 -4.99 3.85
CA CYS A 172 1.05 -5.75 2.74
C CYS A 172 0.94 -4.91 1.46
N ILE A 173 0.45 -3.66 1.58
CA ILE A 173 0.38 -2.77 0.41
C ILE A 173 1.77 -2.29 -0.02
N GLN A 174 2.73 -2.15 0.91
CA GLN A 174 4.11 -1.84 0.58
C GLN A 174 4.77 -2.96 -0.23
N GLU A 175 4.59 -4.21 0.15
CA GLU A 175 5.10 -5.37 -0.59
C GLU A 175 4.44 -5.49 -1.98
N GLN A 176 3.12 -5.29 -2.05
CA GLN A 176 2.42 -5.26 -3.32
C GLN A 176 2.94 -4.14 -4.22
N ALA A 177 3.19 -2.96 -3.68
CA ALA A 177 3.74 -1.83 -4.43
C ALA A 177 5.16 -2.10 -4.94
N MET A 178 5.99 -2.79 -4.16
CA MET A 178 7.33 -3.20 -4.60
C MET A 178 7.27 -4.20 -5.75
N CYS A 179 6.31 -5.13 -5.73
CA CYS A 179 6.11 -6.09 -6.79
C CYS A 179 5.48 -5.46 -8.05
N ALA A 180 4.47 -4.61 -7.89
CA ALA A 180 3.75 -4.00 -9.00
C ALA A 180 4.50 -2.84 -9.65
N GLY A 181 5.22 -2.04 -8.85
CA GLY A 181 5.77 -0.76 -9.30
C GLY A 181 4.67 0.27 -9.56
N ILE A 182 5.08 1.50 -9.89
CA ILE A 182 4.15 2.62 -10.09
C ILE A 182 3.16 2.40 -11.24
N ILE A 183 3.56 1.64 -12.26
CA ILE A 183 2.75 1.46 -13.49
C ILE A 183 1.59 0.49 -13.26
N TYR A 184 1.77 -0.49 -12.39
CA TYR A 184 0.80 -1.59 -12.21
C TYR A 184 0.12 -1.59 -10.84
N LEU A 185 0.50 -0.67 -9.94
CA LEU A 185 -0.12 -0.57 -8.63
C LEU A 185 -1.51 0.05 -8.77
N GLN A 186 -2.50 -0.71 -8.40
CA GLN A 186 -3.92 -0.32 -8.38
C GLN A 186 -4.62 -1.00 -7.21
N CYS A 187 -5.78 -0.49 -6.84
CA CYS A 187 -6.58 -1.15 -5.80
C CYS A 187 -6.99 -2.56 -6.28
N PRO A 188 -6.66 -3.64 -5.55
CA PRO A 188 -6.99 -5.00 -5.98
C PRO A 188 -8.50 -5.27 -6.04
N ARG A 189 -9.33 -4.47 -5.33
CA ARG A 189 -10.78 -4.62 -5.33
C ARG A 189 -11.47 -3.86 -6.45
N CYS A 190 -11.22 -2.55 -6.56
CA CYS A 190 -11.95 -1.70 -7.52
C CYS A 190 -11.10 -1.29 -8.74
N ARG A 191 -9.84 -1.71 -8.78
CA ARG A 191 -8.89 -1.42 -9.87
C ARG A 191 -8.70 0.08 -10.17
N ASP A 192 -9.00 0.93 -9.17
CA ASP A 192 -8.64 2.33 -9.24
C ASP A 192 -7.13 2.45 -9.16
N ASP A 193 -6.55 3.18 -10.10
CA ASP A 193 -5.13 3.48 -10.20
C ASP A 193 -4.81 4.91 -9.76
N ASP A 194 -5.41 5.90 -10.39
CA ASP A 194 -5.10 7.33 -10.19
C ASP A 194 -5.23 7.77 -8.72
N THR A 195 -6.44 7.64 -8.16
CA THR A 195 -6.72 8.10 -6.79
C THR A 195 -6.00 7.24 -5.78
N PHE A 196 -5.93 5.92 -6.05
CA PHE A 196 -5.23 4.97 -5.19
C PHE A 196 -3.73 5.23 -5.13
N LEU A 197 -3.06 5.44 -6.28
CA LEU A 197 -1.64 5.76 -6.34
C LEU A 197 -1.30 7.05 -5.59
N MET A 198 -2.07 8.11 -5.82
CA MET A 198 -1.83 9.41 -5.19
C MET A 198 -1.97 9.35 -3.67
N ASP A 199 -2.94 8.60 -3.18
CA ASP A 199 -3.16 8.43 -1.75
C ASP A 199 -2.06 7.55 -1.12
N MET A 200 -1.72 6.40 -1.73
CA MET A 200 -0.63 5.53 -1.27
C MET A 200 0.72 6.27 -1.28
N PHE A 201 0.96 7.10 -2.30
CA PHE A 201 2.13 7.97 -2.33
C PHE A 201 2.12 8.97 -1.15
N THR A 202 1.00 9.63 -0.90
CA THR A 202 0.84 10.58 0.21
C THR A 202 1.08 9.90 1.55
N MET A 203 0.64 8.66 1.69
CA MET A 203 0.84 7.83 2.88
C MET A 203 2.25 7.24 2.99
N GLY A 204 3.15 7.53 2.04
CA GLY A 204 4.55 7.13 2.07
C GLY A 204 4.81 5.68 1.67
N ILE A 205 3.93 5.09 0.87
CA ILE A 205 4.18 3.80 0.25
C ILE A 205 5.18 3.99 -0.88
N ARG A 206 6.30 3.29 -0.81
CA ARG A 206 7.33 3.32 -1.84
C ARG A 206 6.90 2.50 -3.04
N MET A 207 6.96 3.11 -4.21
CA MET A 207 6.62 2.52 -5.50
C MET A 207 7.83 2.62 -6.43
N PRO A 208 8.51 1.52 -6.77
CA PRO A 208 9.66 1.57 -7.65
C PRO A 208 9.24 1.98 -9.07
N LEU A 209 10.05 2.81 -9.70
CA LEU A 209 9.98 3.09 -11.13
C LEU A 209 10.66 1.92 -11.86
N ARG A 210 9.89 1.01 -12.45
CA ARG A 210 10.45 -0.04 -13.30
C ARG A 210 11.00 0.61 -14.57
N GLY A 211 12.28 0.41 -14.81
CA GLY A 211 12.95 0.90 -16.02
C GLY A 211 13.84 2.13 -15.85
N SER A 212 13.90 2.79 -14.70
CA SER A 212 14.91 3.83 -14.49
C SER A 212 16.23 3.22 -14.01
N SER A 213 17.30 3.54 -14.71
CA SER A 213 18.68 3.25 -14.34
C SER A 213 18.96 3.99 -13.03
N SER A 214 19.10 3.27 -11.92
CA SER A 214 19.57 3.87 -10.69
C SER A 214 21.09 4.06 -10.75
N VAL A 215 21.59 5.07 -10.05
CA VAL A 215 23.04 5.28 -9.83
C VAL A 215 23.68 4.04 -9.18
N PHE A 216 22.85 3.26 -8.49
CA PHE A 216 23.18 1.96 -7.97
C PHE A 216 22.71 0.91 -9.00
N PRO A 217 23.61 0.18 -9.65
CA PRO A 217 23.24 -0.88 -10.58
C PRO A 217 22.46 -1.95 -9.83
N SER A 218 21.17 -2.03 -10.07
CA SER A 218 20.35 -3.13 -9.55
C SER A 218 20.71 -4.40 -10.32
N PRO A 219 21.10 -5.51 -9.64
CA PRO A 219 21.68 -6.66 -10.33
C PRO A 219 20.69 -7.49 -11.17
N VAL A 220 19.40 -7.25 -11.12
CA VAL A 220 18.45 -8.08 -11.91
C VAL A 220 17.24 -7.25 -12.34
N ARG A 221 17.21 -6.86 -13.59
CA ARG A 221 15.98 -6.53 -14.29
C ARG A 221 15.35 -7.85 -14.75
N LEU A 222 14.46 -8.40 -13.96
CA LEU A 222 13.55 -9.43 -14.45
C LEU A 222 12.47 -8.73 -15.28
N GLU A 223 12.74 -8.56 -16.57
CA GLU A 223 11.68 -8.31 -17.55
C GLU A 223 10.87 -9.59 -17.66
N LEU A 224 9.65 -9.52 -17.16
CA LEU A 224 8.75 -10.66 -17.27
C LEU A 224 8.20 -10.68 -18.71
N PRO A 225 8.21 -11.82 -19.41
CA PRO A 225 7.86 -11.92 -20.83
C PRO A 225 6.47 -11.38 -21.20
N TRP A 226 5.57 -11.23 -20.22
CA TRP A 226 4.23 -10.67 -20.41
C TRP A 226 4.17 -9.14 -20.27
N GLU A 227 5.26 -8.46 -19.85
CA GLU A 227 5.33 -6.99 -19.78
C GLU A 227 5.50 -6.35 -21.16
N GLU A 228 6.08 -7.08 -22.14
CA GLU A 228 6.41 -6.54 -23.46
C GLU A 228 5.20 -6.35 -24.39
N ASN A 229 4.06 -7.00 -24.14
CA ASN A 229 2.97 -7.10 -25.13
C ASN A 229 1.64 -6.47 -24.72
N ASP A 230 1.54 -5.73 -23.61
CA ASP A 230 0.24 -5.21 -23.13
C ASP A 230 -0.90 -6.26 -23.11
N ALA A 231 -0.55 -7.54 -23.05
CA ALA A 231 -1.45 -8.68 -23.20
C ALA A 231 -2.65 -8.65 -22.23
N PHE A 232 -2.53 -7.91 -21.12
CA PHE A 232 -3.56 -7.78 -20.10
C PHE A 232 -3.99 -6.32 -19.85
N ALA A 233 -3.74 -5.41 -20.80
CA ALA A 233 -4.08 -4.00 -20.65
C ALA A 233 -5.56 -3.77 -20.32
N GLU A 234 -6.46 -4.53 -20.94
CA GLU A 234 -7.90 -4.44 -20.67
C GLU A 234 -8.27 -4.90 -19.25
N LEU A 235 -7.54 -5.86 -18.69
CA LEU A 235 -7.77 -6.35 -17.32
C LEU A 235 -7.28 -5.35 -16.25
N ARG A 236 -6.44 -4.40 -16.64
CA ARG A 236 -5.90 -3.36 -15.74
C ARG A 236 -6.82 -2.17 -15.59
N GLN A 237 -7.71 -1.91 -16.57
CA GLN A 237 -8.58 -0.76 -16.53
C GLN A 237 -9.71 -0.96 -15.55
N ARG A 238 -9.95 0.05 -14.71
CA ARG A 238 -11.16 0.10 -13.88
C ARG A 238 -12.37 0.12 -14.80
N HIS A 239 -13.31 -0.76 -14.52
CA HIS A 239 -14.56 -0.77 -15.24
C HIS A 239 -15.36 0.51 -14.96
N ARG A 240 -15.83 1.21 -16.02
CA ARG A 240 -16.42 2.55 -15.90
C ARG A 240 -17.78 2.65 -16.61
N ARG A 241 -18.44 1.54 -16.90
CA ARG A 241 -19.72 1.55 -17.58
C ARG A 241 -20.75 0.65 -16.90
N CYS A 242 -22.02 0.93 -17.16
CA CYS A 242 -23.13 0.08 -16.75
C CYS A 242 -23.31 -1.06 -17.75
N ASP A 243 -23.24 -2.31 -17.27
CA ASP A 243 -23.45 -3.53 -18.07
C ASP A 243 -24.85 -4.11 -17.94
N ALA A 244 -25.76 -3.47 -17.19
CA ALA A 244 -27.15 -3.87 -17.12
C ALA A 244 -27.73 -4.08 -18.55
N SER A 245 -28.55 -5.10 -18.73
CA SER A 245 -29.18 -5.43 -20.03
C SER A 245 -29.82 -4.20 -20.67
N GLU A 246 -30.50 -3.39 -19.86
CA GLU A 246 -31.06 -2.09 -20.24
C GLU A 246 -30.53 -1.03 -19.26
N CYS A 247 -29.83 -0.02 -19.80
CA CYS A 247 -29.38 1.09 -18.98
C CYS A 247 -30.42 2.21 -19.00
N LEU A 248 -30.92 2.55 -17.83
CA LEU A 248 -31.97 3.56 -17.62
C LEU A 248 -31.40 4.96 -17.34
N CYS A 249 -30.07 5.10 -17.22
CA CYS A 249 -29.44 6.38 -16.95
C CYS A 249 -29.61 7.35 -18.12
N PRO A 250 -30.13 8.57 -17.89
CA PRO A 250 -30.33 9.55 -18.96
C PRO A 250 -29.02 9.97 -19.65
N GLY A 251 -27.90 9.98 -18.94
CA GLY A 251 -26.55 10.27 -19.46
C GLY A 251 -25.90 9.08 -20.16
N GLY A 252 -26.55 7.91 -20.15
CA GLY A 252 -26.05 6.70 -20.79
C GLY A 252 -25.16 5.83 -19.89
N ARG A 253 -24.61 4.77 -20.49
CA ARG A 253 -23.88 3.72 -19.76
C ARG A 253 -22.56 4.16 -19.12
N GLN A 254 -21.95 5.23 -19.61
CA GLN A 254 -20.65 5.74 -19.14
C GLN A 254 -20.80 6.85 -18.10
N GLU A 255 -22.00 7.38 -17.94
CA GLU A 255 -22.27 8.37 -16.90
C GLU A 255 -22.30 7.69 -15.54
N ALA A 256 -21.67 8.32 -14.52
CA ALA A 256 -21.66 7.80 -13.17
C ALA A 256 -21.61 8.94 -12.17
N GLU A 257 -22.54 8.96 -11.24
CA GLU A 257 -22.55 9.86 -10.09
C GLU A 257 -21.76 9.25 -8.92
N GLN A 258 -21.27 10.09 -8.04
CA GLN A 258 -20.56 9.63 -6.84
C GLN A 258 -21.52 8.98 -5.84
N GLU A 259 -22.75 9.46 -5.77
CA GLU A 259 -23.82 8.98 -4.88
C GLU A 259 -25.16 9.09 -5.61
N GLY A 260 -26.17 8.35 -5.14
CA GLY A 260 -27.51 8.42 -5.70
C GLY A 260 -27.86 7.30 -6.68
N PRO A 261 -28.97 7.44 -7.43
CA PRO A 261 -29.51 6.38 -8.28
C PRO A 261 -28.61 6.00 -9.46
N TRP A 262 -27.76 6.93 -9.88
CA TRP A 262 -26.86 6.73 -11.03
C TRP A 262 -25.43 6.41 -10.58
N GLN A 263 -25.21 6.13 -9.31
CA GLN A 263 -23.94 5.62 -8.82
C GLN A 263 -23.63 4.29 -9.48
N LEU A 264 -22.44 4.18 -10.08
CA LEU A 264 -21.96 2.94 -10.68
C LEU A 264 -21.38 2.05 -9.59
N LEU A 265 -22.00 0.91 -9.35
CA LEU A 265 -21.51 -0.15 -8.47
C LEU A 265 -20.77 -1.19 -9.30
N LEU A 266 -19.54 -1.50 -8.90
CA LEU A 266 -18.77 -2.59 -9.50
C LEU A 266 -19.05 -3.89 -8.76
N CYS A 267 -18.98 -5.00 -9.51
CA CYS A 267 -19.09 -6.32 -8.91
C CYS A 267 -18.06 -6.49 -7.79
N SER A 268 -18.52 -6.84 -6.59
CA SER A 268 -17.66 -6.99 -5.41
C SER A 268 -16.69 -8.16 -5.51
N SER A 269 -16.95 -9.13 -6.37
CA SER A 269 -16.13 -10.31 -6.57
C SER A 269 -15.11 -10.15 -7.70
N CYS A 270 -15.51 -9.66 -8.89
CA CYS A 270 -14.59 -9.60 -10.03
C CYS A 270 -14.22 -8.19 -10.48
N ALA A 271 -14.99 -7.16 -10.12
CA ALA A 271 -14.84 -5.77 -10.57
C ALA A 271 -14.75 -5.58 -12.10
N THR A 272 -15.12 -6.60 -12.90
CA THR A 272 -15.09 -6.55 -14.36
C THR A 272 -16.43 -6.15 -14.96
N GLU A 273 -17.49 -6.14 -14.17
CA GLU A 273 -18.82 -5.69 -14.53
C GLU A 273 -19.30 -4.62 -13.56
N GLY A 274 -20.14 -3.71 -14.05
CA GLY A 274 -20.70 -2.63 -13.26
C GLY A 274 -22.17 -2.39 -13.58
N THR A 275 -22.90 -1.84 -12.63
CA THR A 275 -24.30 -1.43 -12.85
C THR A 275 -24.58 -0.11 -12.13
N HIS A 276 -25.42 0.74 -12.74
CA HIS A 276 -26.01 1.82 -11.95
C HIS A 276 -26.96 1.23 -10.91
N ARG A 277 -26.95 1.80 -9.73
CA ARG A 277 -27.82 1.38 -8.64
C ARG A 277 -29.29 1.23 -9.10
N HIS A 278 -29.80 2.19 -9.84
CA HIS A 278 -31.15 2.19 -10.37
C HIS A 278 -31.39 1.12 -11.45
N CYS A 279 -30.39 0.86 -12.31
CA CYS A 279 -30.49 -0.12 -13.39
C CYS A 279 -30.63 -1.57 -12.89
N SER A 280 -30.15 -1.87 -11.70
CA SER A 280 -30.32 -3.15 -11.02
C SER A 280 -31.36 -3.13 -9.91
N GLY A 281 -32.16 -2.05 -9.79
CA GLY A 281 -33.23 -1.94 -8.80
C GLY A 281 -32.73 -1.96 -7.35
N LEU A 282 -31.49 -1.56 -7.10
CA LEU A 282 -30.87 -1.58 -5.79
C LEU A 282 -31.29 -0.36 -4.97
N ARG A 283 -31.59 -0.59 -3.69
CA ARG A 283 -31.90 0.50 -2.74
C ARG A 283 -30.65 1.29 -2.38
N ASP A 284 -30.82 2.54 -1.95
CA ASP A 284 -29.71 3.43 -1.57
C ASP A 284 -28.86 2.89 -0.40
N THR A 285 -29.41 1.99 0.39
CA THR A 285 -28.71 1.33 1.51
C THR A 285 -27.79 0.18 1.07
N ILE A 286 -27.90 -0.29 -0.18
CA ILE A 286 -27.07 -1.38 -0.70
C ILE A 286 -25.73 -0.81 -1.15
N THR A 287 -24.65 -1.21 -0.53
CA THR A 287 -23.29 -0.76 -0.84
C THR A 287 -22.47 -1.76 -1.64
N SER A 288 -22.95 -2.99 -1.80
CA SER A 288 -22.27 -4.08 -2.50
C SER A 288 -23.22 -4.76 -3.48
N TRP A 289 -22.71 -5.13 -4.64
CA TRP A 289 -23.42 -5.83 -5.71
C TRP A 289 -22.51 -6.87 -6.34
N GLU A 290 -23.07 -8.00 -6.76
CA GLU A 290 -22.36 -9.04 -7.52
C GLU A 290 -23.03 -9.22 -8.89
N CYS A 291 -22.21 -9.41 -9.94
CA CYS A 291 -22.70 -9.72 -11.27
C CYS A 291 -23.25 -11.17 -11.33
N ASP A 292 -24.08 -11.44 -12.33
CA ASP A 292 -24.72 -12.75 -12.50
C ASP A 292 -23.68 -13.89 -12.62
N GLY A 293 -22.51 -13.60 -13.22
CA GLY A 293 -21.42 -14.56 -13.35
C GLY A 293 -20.79 -14.93 -12.02
N CYS A 294 -20.68 -14.00 -11.09
CA CYS A 294 -20.09 -14.23 -9.76
C CYS A 294 -21.12 -14.74 -8.74
N ALA A 295 -22.34 -14.31 -8.84
CA ALA A 295 -23.45 -14.73 -7.96
C ALA A 295 -23.89 -16.19 -8.16
N GLY A 296 -23.37 -16.88 -9.19
CA GLY A 296 -23.68 -18.28 -9.52
C GLY A 296 -24.62 -18.43 -10.71
N LEU A 297 -24.55 -19.58 -11.36
CA LEU A 297 -25.24 -19.91 -12.60
C LEU A 297 -26.74 -19.66 -12.54
N GLY A 298 -27.18 -18.64 -13.26
CA GLY A 298 -28.52 -18.64 -13.88
C GLY A 298 -29.72 -18.44 -12.98
N THR A 299 -29.55 -17.87 -11.82
CA THR A 299 -30.66 -17.38 -11.03
C THR A 299 -30.69 -15.87 -11.03
N CYS A 300 -31.20 -15.34 -12.10
CA CYS A 300 -32.46 -14.71 -12.08
C CYS A 300 -32.68 -13.69 -10.95
N LYS A 301 -32.83 -12.43 -11.38
CA LYS A 301 -33.67 -11.41 -10.73
C LYS A 301 -33.55 -11.30 -9.22
N SER A 302 -32.83 -10.28 -8.84
CA SER A 302 -32.93 -9.61 -7.53
C SER A 302 -34.17 -10.04 -6.71
N GLN A 303 -34.00 -11.04 -5.88
CA GLN A 303 -34.85 -11.21 -4.72
C GLN A 303 -33.99 -10.91 -3.49
N SER A 304 -34.26 -9.76 -2.91
CA SER A 304 -33.86 -9.45 -1.56
C SER A 304 -34.43 -10.50 -0.62
N THR A 305 -33.64 -11.51 -0.31
CA THR A 305 -33.99 -12.45 0.75
C THR A 305 -33.65 -11.79 2.09
N LEU A 306 -34.62 -11.13 2.64
CA LEU A 306 -34.72 -10.95 4.10
C LEU A 306 -34.69 -12.37 4.69
N VAL A 307 -33.55 -12.77 5.28
CA VAL A 307 -33.51 -13.91 6.19
C VAL A 307 -34.22 -13.48 7.47
N THR A 308 -35.52 -13.68 7.50
CA THR A 308 -36.30 -13.68 8.72
C THR A 308 -35.89 -14.96 9.46
N LEU A 309 -35.13 -14.84 10.53
CA LEU A 309 -34.93 -15.89 11.51
C LEU A 309 -36.28 -16.25 12.11
N GLY A 310 -36.95 -17.22 11.52
CA GLY A 310 -38.13 -17.87 12.09
C GLY A 310 -37.70 -18.80 13.21
N LEU A 311 -37.91 -18.37 14.41
CA LEU A 311 -37.95 -19.21 15.59
C LEU A 311 -38.97 -20.33 15.36
N VAL A 312 -38.51 -21.58 15.21
CA VAL A 312 -39.34 -22.76 15.25
C VAL A 312 -39.56 -23.14 16.72
N PRO A 313 -40.81 -23.18 17.25
CA PRO A 313 -41.04 -23.65 18.61
C PRO A 313 -40.87 -25.16 18.67
N LEU A 314 -40.10 -25.61 19.62
CA LEU A 314 -40.02 -27.02 20.07
C LEU A 314 -41.39 -27.51 20.53
N GLY A 315 -42.05 -28.28 19.71
CA GLY A 315 -43.22 -29.05 20.07
C GLY A 315 -42.80 -30.41 20.66
N LEU A 316 -43.01 -30.57 21.91
CA LEU A 316 -43.04 -31.86 22.62
C LEU A 316 -44.12 -32.77 22.01
N ALA A 317 -43.76 -33.96 21.54
CA ALA A 317 -44.70 -35.06 21.33
C ALA A 317 -44.24 -36.25 22.16
N VAL A 318 -45.00 -36.47 23.18
CA VAL A 318 -44.95 -37.65 24.08
C VAL A 318 -45.62 -38.83 23.36
N GLY A 319 -44.96 -39.95 23.45
CA GLY A 319 -45.39 -41.34 23.57
C GLY A 319 -46.53 -41.91 22.74
N ALA A 320 -46.30 -43.11 22.32
CA ALA A 320 -47.16 -44.28 22.68
C ALA A 320 -46.55 -45.57 22.10
N GLN A 321 -46.50 -46.51 22.97
CA GLN A 321 -46.17 -47.90 22.87
C GLN A 321 -47.11 -48.69 21.93
N GLY A 322 -46.60 -49.82 21.50
CA GLY A 322 -47.33 -50.98 20.96
C GLY A 322 -46.46 -51.70 19.95
N GLY A 323 -45.87 -52.81 20.03
CA GLY A 323 -46.34 -54.07 20.68
C GLY A 323 -46.67 -55.08 19.60
N PHE A 324 -45.99 -56.19 19.64
CA PHE A 324 -46.26 -57.46 18.96
C PHE A 324 -45.70 -57.67 17.53
N GLY A 325 -44.95 -58.81 17.46
CA GLY A 325 -44.73 -59.64 16.31
C GLY A 325 -43.38 -60.29 16.33
#